data_40768c45c1e03eca67c34fa709400eef
#
_entry.id   40768c45c1e03eca67c34fa709400eef
#
_cell.length_a   1.000
_cell.length_b   1.000
_cell.length_c   1.000
_cell.angle_alpha   90.00
_cell.angle_beta   90.00
_cell.angle_gamma   90.00
#
_symmetry.space_group_name_H-M   'P 1'
#
loop_
_entity.id
_entity.type
_entity.pdbx_description
1 polymer ?
#
loop_
_entity_poly.entity_id
_entity_poly.type
_entity_poly.pdbx_seq_one_letter_code
_entity_poly.pdbx_strand_id
1 'polypeptide(L)'
;SSSMFHLMEETPQWALMLAQGVFSEHVFMHDDRIMLSQGLIVEPVHVPHRAELSDMHAFVVRGPNHSLLYLPDHDDWGSTLERHQCTSIRQWLNLLKVDIALIDGTFWDMDELPALRQNNVPHPPVSETLDRLGARRDGDPELFFIHLNHTNPLHDERSEASAKVRSMGWGVAQ
;
A
#
# COMPACT_ATOMS: atom_id res chain seq x y z
N SER A 1 -7.84 2.24 13.26
CA SER A 1 -8.01 1.05 14.09
C SER A 1 -8.01 1.41 15.58
N SER A 2 -8.34 0.46 16.44
CA SER A 2 -8.33 0.68 17.89
C SER A 2 -6.93 0.90 18.45
N SER A 3 -5.91 0.23 17.93
CA SER A 3 -4.52 0.43 18.35
C SER A 3 -4.01 1.83 17.99
N MET A 4 -4.32 2.33 16.80
CA MET A 4 -3.99 3.70 16.40
C MET A 4 -4.71 4.73 17.28
N PHE A 5 -5.99 4.49 17.59
CA PHE A 5 -6.74 5.40 18.46
C PHE A 5 -6.12 5.44 19.86
N HIS A 6 -5.78 4.28 20.44
CA HIS A 6 -5.10 4.19 21.73
C HIS A 6 -3.74 4.92 21.74
N LEU A 7 -2.93 4.78 20.66
CA LEU A 7 -1.70 5.55 20.50
C LEU A 7 -1.96 7.07 20.50
N MET A 8 -3.03 7.53 19.87
CA MET A 8 -3.41 8.94 19.87
C MET A 8 -3.81 9.42 21.26
N GLU A 9 -4.55 8.62 22.04
CA GLU A 9 -4.94 8.96 23.42
C GLU A 9 -3.73 9.05 24.37
N GLU A 10 -2.72 8.21 24.16
CA GLU A 10 -1.50 8.18 25.00
C GLU A 10 -0.45 9.22 24.57
N THR A 11 -0.56 9.79 23.39
CA THR A 11 0.38 10.78 22.89
C THR A 11 -0.12 12.18 23.22
N PRO A 12 0.58 12.99 24.06
CA PRO A 12 0.03 14.24 24.62
C PRO A 12 -0.51 15.23 23.61
N GLN A 13 0.17 15.40 22.45
CA GLN A 13 -0.27 16.32 21.39
C GLN A 13 -1.61 15.89 20.79
N TRP A 14 -1.76 14.59 20.50
CA TRP A 14 -2.97 14.03 19.91
C TRP A 14 -4.11 13.98 20.93
N ALA A 15 -3.82 13.59 22.18
CA ALA A 15 -4.79 13.59 23.27
C ALA A 15 -5.40 14.97 23.50
N LEU A 16 -4.57 16.04 23.42
CA LEU A 16 -5.06 17.41 23.54
C LEU A 16 -6.01 17.78 22.40
N MET A 17 -5.67 17.41 21.16
CA MET A 17 -6.51 17.67 19.99
C MET A 17 -7.84 16.91 20.05
N LEU A 18 -7.83 15.66 20.53
CA LEU A 18 -9.05 14.89 20.81
C LEU A 18 -9.92 15.56 21.85
N ALA A 19 -9.32 15.98 22.99
CA ALA A 19 -10.03 16.66 24.06
C ALA A 19 -10.63 18.01 23.65
N GLN A 20 -10.00 18.69 22.69
CA GLN A 20 -10.50 19.96 22.12
C GLN A 20 -11.52 19.76 21.00
N GLY A 21 -11.83 18.51 20.61
CA GLY A 21 -12.76 18.21 19.52
C GLY A 21 -12.25 18.61 18.12
N VAL A 22 -10.90 18.72 17.96
CA VAL A 22 -10.28 18.96 16.64
C VAL A 22 -10.46 17.74 15.75
N PHE A 23 -10.42 16.53 16.36
CA PHE A 23 -10.73 15.26 15.72
C PHE A 23 -11.95 14.63 16.41
N SER A 24 -12.75 13.93 15.64
CA SER A 24 -13.67 12.91 16.14
C SER A 24 -13.19 11.55 15.65
N GLU A 25 -13.09 10.60 16.55
CA GLU A 25 -12.68 9.25 16.22
C GLU A 25 -13.80 8.47 15.51
N HIS A 26 -13.38 7.65 14.58
CA HIS A 26 -14.20 6.58 14.02
C HIS A 26 -13.36 5.30 13.98
N VAL A 27 -13.48 4.49 15.03
CA VAL A 27 -12.72 3.24 15.14
C VAL A 27 -13.34 2.20 14.23
N PHE A 28 -12.52 1.53 13.44
CA PHE A 28 -12.92 0.46 12.54
C PHE A 28 -12.22 -0.86 12.89
N MET A 29 -12.82 -1.96 12.48
CA MET A 29 -12.26 -3.31 12.53
C MET A 29 -11.81 -3.75 11.14
N HIS A 30 -11.01 -4.82 11.09
CA HIS A 30 -10.74 -5.49 9.81
C HIS A 30 -12.08 -5.91 9.20
N ASP A 31 -12.19 -5.85 7.90
CA ASP A 31 -13.39 -6.18 7.12
C ASP A 31 -14.57 -5.19 7.26
N ASP A 32 -14.42 -4.08 8.00
CA ASP A 32 -15.43 -3.04 8.02
C ASP A 32 -15.59 -2.37 6.66
N ARG A 33 -16.80 -1.89 6.41
CA ARG A 33 -17.13 -1.08 5.25
C ARG A 33 -17.54 0.32 5.72
N ILE A 34 -16.62 1.25 5.62
CA ILE A 34 -16.80 2.62 6.10
C ILE A 34 -17.42 3.44 4.98
N MET A 35 -18.68 3.84 5.15
CA MET A 35 -19.34 4.72 4.20
C MET A 35 -18.98 6.17 4.48
N LEU A 36 -18.20 6.80 3.58
CA LEU A 36 -17.83 8.21 3.70
C LEU A 36 -18.90 9.14 3.13
N SER A 37 -19.58 8.72 2.05
CA SER A 37 -20.67 9.44 1.42
C SER A 37 -21.50 8.48 0.58
N GLN A 38 -22.59 8.98 -0.03
CA GLN A 38 -23.40 8.17 -0.92
C GLN A 38 -22.57 7.67 -2.11
N GLY A 39 -22.35 6.36 -2.17
CA GLY A 39 -21.59 5.70 -3.23
C GLY A 39 -20.07 5.70 -3.05
N LEU A 40 -19.54 6.16 -1.90
CA LEU A 40 -18.11 6.09 -1.58
C LEU A 40 -17.89 5.28 -0.30
N ILE A 41 -17.24 4.12 -0.43
CA ILE A 41 -16.97 3.19 0.66
C ILE A 41 -15.47 2.97 0.76
N VAL A 42 -14.93 2.90 1.98
CA VAL A 42 -13.55 2.52 2.27
C VAL A 42 -13.54 1.21 3.05
N GLU A 43 -12.76 0.26 2.58
CA GLU A 43 -12.57 -1.06 3.20
C GLU A 43 -11.11 -1.17 3.66
N PRO A 44 -10.82 -1.22 4.98
CA PRO A 44 -9.48 -1.43 5.48
C PRO A 44 -9.03 -2.87 5.20
N VAL A 45 -7.81 -3.03 4.71
CA VAL A 45 -7.18 -4.32 4.42
C VAL A 45 -5.91 -4.42 5.24
N HIS A 46 -5.87 -5.31 6.21
CA HIS A 46 -4.70 -5.46 7.07
C HIS A 46 -3.50 -5.96 6.28
N VAL A 47 -2.37 -5.26 6.42
CA VAL A 47 -1.09 -5.65 5.80
C VAL A 47 0.02 -5.63 6.86
N PRO A 48 1.00 -6.56 6.79
CA PRO A 48 2.17 -6.55 7.65
C PRO A 48 3.05 -5.34 7.34
N HIS A 49 3.28 -4.47 8.32
CA HIS A 49 4.28 -3.41 8.25
C HIS A 49 4.48 -2.79 9.63
N ARG A 50 5.72 -2.76 10.15
CA ARG A 50 6.18 -1.95 11.31
C ARG A 50 5.11 -1.71 12.38
N ALA A 51 4.47 -2.79 12.83
CA ALA A 51 3.31 -2.71 13.73
C ALA A 51 3.69 -2.59 15.23
N GLU A 52 4.80 -1.91 15.55
CA GLU A 52 5.29 -1.78 16.91
C GLU A 52 4.38 -0.93 17.80
N LEU A 53 3.70 0.05 17.23
CA LEU A 53 2.83 0.98 17.95
C LEU A 53 1.37 0.88 17.54
N SER A 54 1.11 0.56 16.28
CA SER A 54 -0.24 0.38 15.75
C SER A 54 -0.23 -0.61 14.61
N ASP A 55 -1.37 -1.20 14.30
CA ASP A 55 -1.56 -2.04 13.13
C ASP A 55 -1.58 -1.20 11.84
N MET A 56 -1.20 -1.84 10.73
CA MET A 56 -1.12 -1.22 9.42
C MET A 56 -2.20 -1.74 8.48
N HIS A 57 -2.70 -0.83 7.64
CA HIS A 57 -3.74 -1.16 6.68
C HIS A 57 -3.44 -0.53 5.31
N ALA A 58 -3.66 -1.32 4.27
CA ALA A 58 -4.02 -0.79 2.97
C ALA A 58 -5.52 -0.44 2.98
N PHE A 59 -5.96 0.31 1.99
CA PHE A 59 -7.37 0.69 1.86
C PHE A 59 -7.87 0.40 0.46
N VAL A 60 -9.04 -0.26 0.38
CA VAL A 60 -9.78 -0.33 -0.88
C VAL A 60 -10.87 0.72 -0.85
N VAL A 61 -10.81 1.64 -1.80
CA VAL A 61 -11.80 2.69 -1.99
C VAL A 61 -12.75 2.29 -3.11
N ARG A 62 -14.03 2.15 -2.80
CA ARG A 62 -15.07 1.79 -3.74
C ARG A 62 -15.89 3.03 -4.10
N GLY A 63 -15.72 3.50 -5.33
CA GLY A 63 -16.55 4.53 -5.92
C GLY A 63 -17.72 3.94 -6.74
N PRO A 64 -18.57 4.78 -7.34
CA PRO A 64 -19.71 4.31 -8.12
C PRO A 64 -19.33 3.61 -9.43
N ASN A 65 -18.17 3.92 -10.00
CA ASN A 65 -17.73 3.39 -11.29
C ASN A 65 -16.43 2.59 -11.20
N HIS A 66 -15.56 2.93 -10.27
CA HIS A 66 -14.23 2.33 -10.12
C HIS A 66 -13.89 2.06 -8.67
N SER A 67 -13.01 1.10 -8.48
CA SER A 67 -12.43 0.72 -7.19
C SER A 67 -10.91 0.84 -7.23
N LEU A 68 -10.32 1.32 -6.14
CA LEU A 68 -8.90 1.60 -6.03
C LEU A 68 -8.32 0.93 -4.78
N LEU A 69 -7.21 0.23 -4.93
CA LEU A 69 -6.36 -0.19 -3.81
C LEU A 69 -5.29 0.89 -3.56
N TYR A 70 -5.15 1.30 -2.30
CA TYR A 70 -4.07 2.15 -1.81
C TYR A 70 -3.21 1.36 -0.83
N LEU A 71 -2.02 0.93 -1.26
CA LEU A 71 -1.04 0.16 -0.51
C LEU A 71 0.32 0.84 -0.59
N PRO A 72 0.57 1.94 0.18
CA PRO A 72 1.83 2.66 0.11
C PRO A 72 2.99 1.94 0.80
N ASP A 73 2.68 1.12 1.81
CA ASP A 73 3.65 0.49 2.70
C ASP A 73 3.26 -0.93 3.05
N HIS A 74 4.19 -1.88 2.92
CA HIS A 74 4.10 -3.22 3.53
C HIS A 74 5.48 -3.88 3.59
N ASP A 75 5.67 -4.85 4.49
CA ASP A 75 6.98 -5.45 4.73
C ASP A 75 7.48 -6.27 3.53
N ASP A 76 6.65 -7.17 3.03
CA ASP A 76 6.97 -8.06 1.92
C ASP A 76 5.72 -8.74 1.34
N TRP A 77 5.87 -9.26 0.10
CA TRP A 77 4.78 -9.96 -0.56
C TRP A 77 4.48 -11.33 0.04
N GLY A 78 5.47 -12.02 0.62
CA GLY A 78 5.26 -13.33 1.24
C GLY A 78 4.27 -13.24 2.39
N SER A 79 4.56 -12.40 3.37
CA SER A 79 3.73 -12.17 4.56
C SER A 79 2.36 -11.59 4.20
N THR A 80 2.30 -10.66 3.24
CA THR A 80 1.03 -10.07 2.77
C THR A 80 0.15 -11.13 2.12
N LEU A 81 0.69 -11.95 1.23
CA LEU A 81 -0.07 -12.99 0.54
C LEU A 81 -0.50 -14.11 1.49
N GLU A 82 0.37 -14.55 2.41
CA GLU A 82 0.05 -15.55 3.43
C GLU A 82 -1.13 -15.11 4.29
N ARG A 83 -1.10 -13.85 4.76
CA ARG A 83 -2.19 -13.29 5.56
C ARG A 83 -3.55 -13.36 4.87
N HIS A 84 -3.57 -13.17 3.56
CA HIS A 84 -4.79 -13.21 2.75
C HIS A 84 -5.05 -14.57 2.08
N GLN A 85 -4.29 -15.60 2.45
CA GLN A 85 -4.40 -16.95 1.89
C GLN A 85 -4.31 -16.97 0.35
N CYS A 86 -3.47 -16.10 -0.19
CA CYS A 86 -3.21 -15.98 -1.63
C CYS A 86 -1.82 -16.52 -1.98
N THR A 87 -1.68 -17.07 -3.18
CA THR A 87 -0.42 -17.61 -3.69
C THR A 87 0.29 -16.68 -4.66
N SER A 88 -0.38 -15.60 -5.10
CA SER A 88 0.20 -14.61 -6.00
C SER A 88 -0.45 -13.23 -5.81
N ILE A 89 0.31 -12.18 -6.17
CA ILE A 89 -0.19 -10.79 -6.16
C ILE A 89 -1.45 -10.67 -7.03
N ARG A 90 -1.46 -11.31 -8.19
CA ARG A 90 -2.59 -11.28 -9.13
C ARG A 90 -3.86 -11.91 -8.52
N GLN A 91 -3.69 -13.04 -7.80
CA GLN A 91 -4.81 -13.65 -7.08
C GLN A 91 -5.35 -12.73 -6.00
N TRP A 92 -4.48 -12.06 -5.26
CA TRP A 92 -4.89 -11.13 -4.21
C TRP A 92 -5.61 -9.89 -4.78
N LEU A 93 -5.09 -9.28 -5.86
CA LEU A 93 -5.75 -8.16 -6.54
C LEU A 93 -7.13 -8.57 -7.09
N ASN A 94 -7.25 -9.77 -7.64
CA ASN A 94 -8.53 -10.31 -8.11
C ASN A 94 -9.51 -10.56 -6.96
N LEU A 95 -9.04 -11.03 -5.79
CA LEU A 95 -9.85 -11.18 -4.59
C LEU A 95 -10.40 -9.83 -4.12
N LEU A 96 -9.55 -8.79 -4.14
CA LEU A 96 -9.94 -7.44 -3.78
C LEU A 96 -10.86 -6.78 -4.82
N LYS A 97 -10.94 -7.30 -6.06
CA LYS A 97 -11.78 -6.77 -7.16
C LYS A 97 -11.56 -5.27 -7.36
N VAL A 98 -10.32 -4.87 -7.57
CA VAL A 98 -9.95 -3.47 -7.80
C VAL A 98 -9.66 -3.22 -9.29
N ASP A 99 -10.04 -2.03 -9.77
CA ASP A 99 -9.77 -1.57 -11.12
C ASP A 99 -8.40 -0.89 -11.23
N ILE A 100 -8.00 -0.23 -10.14
CA ILE A 100 -6.73 0.50 -10.02
C ILE A 100 -6.01 0.04 -8.76
N ALA A 101 -4.71 -0.14 -8.82
CA ALA A 101 -3.86 -0.46 -7.67
C ALA A 101 -2.70 0.54 -7.57
N LEU A 102 -2.66 1.31 -6.49
CA LEU A 102 -1.52 2.13 -6.09
C LEU A 102 -0.74 1.35 -5.04
N ILE A 103 0.46 0.88 -5.38
CA ILE A 103 1.22 -0.04 -4.53
C ILE A 103 2.60 0.50 -4.19
N ASP A 104 3.16 -0.06 -3.13
CA ASP A 104 4.49 0.26 -2.63
C ASP A 104 5.56 0.17 -3.73
N GLY A 105 6.27 1.26 -3.92
CA GLY A 105 7.38 1.42 -4.85
C GLY A 105 8.59 2.05 -4.19
N THR A 106 8.72 1.95 -2.86
CA THR A 106 9.74 2.64 -2.07
C THR A 106 11.13 2.47 -2.64
N PHE A 107 11.56 1.24 -2.90
CA PHE A 107 12.88 0.95 -3.47
C PHE A 107 12.76 0.25 -4.83
N TRP A 108 13.70 0.56 -5.73
CA TRP A 108 13.80 -0.14 -7.01
C TRP A 108 14.28 -1.58 -6.82
N ASP A 109 15.38 -1.77 -6.08
CA ASP A 109 15.94 -3.09 -5.76
C ASP A 109 16.59 -3.12 -4.37
N MET A 110 17.14 -4.28 -4.00
CA MET A 110 17.75 -4.49 -2.67
C MET A 110 19.09 -3.78 -2.50
N ASP A 111 19.69 -3.29 -3.57
CA ASP A 111 21.00 -2.64 -3.57
C ASP A 111 20.91 -1.10 -3.63
N GLU A 112 19.68 -0.54 -3.65
CA GLU A 112 19.47 0.91 -3.73
C GLU A 112 20.02 1.68 -2.52
N LEU A 113 20.00 1.08 -1.34
CA LEU A 113 20.61 1.61 -0.13
C LEU A 113 21.71 0.65 0.37
N PRO A 114 22.71 1.16 1.13
CA PRO A 114 23.63 0.30 1.83
C PRO A 114 22.90 -0.76 2.66
N ALA A 115 23.29 -2.03 2.53
CA ALA A 115 22.59 -3.19 3.09
C ALA A 115 22.20 -3.06 4.58
N LEU A 116 23.04 -2.40 5.40
CA LEU A 116 22.75 -2.13 6.81
C LEU A 116 21.55 -1.19 7.03
N ARG A 117 21.19 -0.37 6.04
CA ARG A 117 20.04 0.56 6.13
C ARG A 117 18.77 -0.08 5.54
N GLN A 118 18.90 -0.74 4.40
CA GLN A 118 17.74 -1.30 3.70
C GLN A 118 17.11 -2.45 4.48
N ASN A 119 17.91 -3.31 5.10
CA ASN A 119 17.42 -4.42 5.94
C ASN A 119 16.63 -3.95 7.18
N ASN A 120 16.76 -2.69 7.58
CA ASN A 120 16.02 -2.12 8.71
C ASN A 120 14.74 -1.37 8.29
N VAL A 121 14.50 -1.26 6.98
CA VAL A 121 13.33 -0.57 6.41
C VAL A 121 12.68 -1.52 5.40
N PRO A 122 11.87 -2.48 5.88
CA PRO A 122 11.30 -3.52 5.03
C PRO A 122 10.29 -2.92 4.05
N HIS A 123 10.53 -3.11 2.76
CA HIS A 123 9.64 -2.86 1.64
C HIS A 123 9.98 -3.83 0.52
N PRO A 124 9.01 -4.41 -0.17
CA PRO A 124 9.31 -5.22 -1.34
C PRO A 124 9.84 -4.34 -2.47
N PRO A 125 11.02 -4.64 -3.04
CA PRO A 125 11.51 -3.87 -4.17
C PRO A 125 10.56 -3.93 -5.37
N VAL A 126 10.53 -2.86 -6.15
CA VAL A 126 9.76 -2.82 -7.41
C VAL A 126 10.20 -3.94 -8.35
N SER A 127 11.51 -4.23 -8.42
CA SER A 127 12.06 -5.33 -9.24
C SER A 127 11.47 -6.69 -8.84
N GLU A 128 11.37 -7.00 -7.54
CA GLU A 128 10.72 -8.22 -7.04
C GLU A 128 9.23 -8.24 -7.38
N THR A 129 8.54 -7.13 -7.19
CA THR A 129 7.11 -7.01 -7.51
C THR A 129 6.85 -7.28 -9.00
N LEU A 130 7.69 -6.73 -9.88
CA LEU A 130 7.62 -6.97 -11.32
C LEU A 130 7.89 -8.44 -11.68
N ASP A 131 8.87 -9.07 -11.04
CA ASP A 131 9.20 -10.48 -11.28
C ASP A 131 8.06 -11.41 -10.84
N ARG A 132 7.40 -11.11 -9.72
CA ARG A 132 6.22 -11.86 -9.25
C ARG A 132 4.95 -11.63 -10.11
N LEU A 133 4.75 -10.43 -10.62
CA LEU A 133 3.61 -10.07 -11.48
C LEU A 133 3.82 -10.53 -12.92
N GLY A 134 5.03 -10.37 -13.46
CA GLY A 134 5.27 -10.47 -14.89
C GLY A 134 4.60 -9.33 -15.68
N ALA A 135 4.52 -9.47 -17.00
CA ALA A 135 3.85 -8.50 -17.84
C ALA A 135 2.34 -8.44 -17.56
N ARG A 136 1.75 -7.26 -17.72
CA ARG A 136 0.31 -7.03 -17.59
C ARG A 136 -0.45 -7.93 -18.56
N ARG A 137 -1.57 -8.47 -18.10
CA ARG A 137 -2.48 -9.35 -18.86
C ARG A 137 -3.85 -8.72 -18.95
N ASP A 138 -4.64 -9.19 -19.89
CA ASP A 138 -6.05 -8.81 -19.98
C ASP A 138 -6.77 -9.17 -18.68
N GLY A 139 -7.51 -8.21 -18.13
CA GLY A 139 -8.21 -8.34 -16.85
C GLY A 139 -7.40 -7.98 -15.61
N ASP A 140 -6.10 -7.72 -15.73
CA ASP A 140 -5.34 -7.13 -14.62
C ASP A 140 -5.79 -5.66 -14.39
N PRO A 141 -5.79 -5.17 -13.14
CA PRO A 141 -6.04 -3.75 -12.85
C PRO A 141 -4.97 -2.85 -13.49
N GLU A 142 -5.25 -1.56 -13.58
CA GLU A 142 -4.18 -0.57 -13.79
C GLU A 142 -3.36 -0.47 -12.50
N LEU A 143 -2.06 -0.71 -12.59
CA LEU A 143 -1.19 -0.70 -11.42
C LEU A 143 -0.12 0.36 -11.58
N PHE A 144 0.05 1.16 -10.51
CA PHE A 144 1.04 2.21 -10.42
C PHE A 144 1.85 2.07 -9.14
N PHE A 145 3.17 2.18 -9.26
CA PHE A 145 4.05 2.31 -8.12
C PHE A 145 3.99 3.72 -7.56
N ILE A 146 3.88 3.83 -6.24
CA ILE A 146 3.82 5.08 -5.46
C ILE A 146 4.82 5.03 -4.31
N HIS A 147 4.88 6.08 -3.48
CA HIS A 147 5.71 6.12 -2.25
C HIS A 147 7.21 5.95 -2.53
N LEU A 148 7.70 6.49 -3.65
CA LEU A 148 9.09 6.33 -4.07
C LEU A 148 10.05 7.01 -3.09
N ASN A 149 11.09 6.29 -2.63
CA ASN A 149 12.21 6.89 -1.93
C ASN A 149 12.97 7.86 -2.86
N HIS A 150 13.55 8.91 -2.31
CA HIS A 150 14.26 9.94 -3.10
C HIS A 150 15.44 9.41 -3.92
N THR A 151 15.95 8.22 -3.61
CA THR A 151 17.03 7.53 -4.36
C THR A 151 16.49 6.67 -5.49
N ASN A 152 15.16 6.42 -5.55
CA ASN A 152 14.58 5.49 -6.49
C ASN A 152 14.71 5.99 -7.94
N PRO A 153 15.31 5.20 -8.86
CA PRO A 153 15.47 5.62 -10.26
C PRO A 153 14.15 5.84 -11.01
N LEU A 154 13.01 5.42 -10.46
CA LEU A 154 11.69 5.66 -11.05
C LEU A 154 11.29 7.14 -11.05
N HIS A 155 11.99 8.02 -10.33
CA HIS A 155 11.80 9.47 -10.45
C HIS A 155 12.24 10.03 -11.81
N ASP A 156 13.15 9.35 -12.53
CA ASP A 156 13.50 9.71 -13.90
C ASP A 156 12.73 8.81 -14.89
N GLU A 157 11.77 9.40 -15.60
CA GLU A 157 11.00 8.71 -16.64
C GLU A 157 11.85 8.09 -17.75
N ARG A 158 13.08 8.60 -17.94
CA ARG A 158 14.03 8.12 -18.96
C ARG A 158 14.96 7.02 -18.44
N SER A 159 14.90 6.69 -17.15
CA SER A 159 15.71 5.63 -16.57
C SER A 159 15.36 4.25 -17.18
N GLU A 160 16.33 3.34 -17.14
CA GLU A 160 16.11 1.94 -17.54
C GLU A 160 15.04 1.27 -16.66
N ALA A 161 14.98 1.62 -15.37
CA ALA A 161 13.97 1.16 -14.43
C ALA A 161 12.56 1.56 -14.90
N SER A 162 12.35 2.85 -15.22
CA SER A 162 11.07 3.35 -15.73
C SER A 162 10.71 2.75 -17.10
N ALA A 163 11.70 2.52 -17.96
CA ALA A 163 11.49 1.83 -19.23
C ALA A 163 11.06 0.36 -19.01
N LYS A 164 11.65 -0.35 -18.03
CA LYS A 164 11.27 -1.72 -17.68
C LYS A 164 9.81 -1.77 -17.17
N VAL A 165 9.42 -0.90 -16.24
CA VAL A 165 8.03 -0.82 -15.71
C VAL A 165 7.05 -0.65 -16.87
N ARG A 166 7.28 0.33 -17.74
CA ARG A 166 6.40 0.60 -18.90
C ARG A 166 6.36 -0.55 -19.89
N SER A 167 7.50 -1.20 -20.17
CA SER A 167 7.57 -2.34 -21.12
C SER A 167 6.77 -3.54 -20.64
N MET A 168 6.57 -3.68 -19.34
CA MET A 168 5.73 -4.72 -18.73
C MET A 168 4.24 -4.31 -18.64
N GLY A 169 3.88 -3.11 -19.08
CA GLY A 169 2.51 -2.59 -19.07
C GLY A 169 2.05 -2.01 -17.74
N TRP A 170 2.99 -1.71 -16.84
CA TRP A 170 2.72 -1.10 -15.54
C TRP A 170 3.08 0.39 -15.52
N GLY A 171 2.68 1.12 -14.49
CA GLY A 171 2.90 2.55 -14.37
C GLY A 171 3.64 2.97 -13.11
N VAL A 172 4.02 4.24 -13.08
CA VAL A 172 4.53 4.96 -11.91
C VAL A 172 3.66 6.20 -11.77
N ALA A 173 3.06 6.41 -10.61
CA ALA A 173 2.31 7.63 -10.32
C ALA A 173 3.26 8.68 -9.75
N GLN A 174 3.34 9.82 -10.41
CA GLN A 174 4.13 10.99 -10.02
C GLN A 174 3.22 12.19 -9.72
#